data_8f53f522c503fddde64106c1b7ceb9d6
#
_entry.id   8f53f522c503fddde64106c1b7ceb9d6
#
_cell.length_a   1.000
_cell.length_b   1.000
_cell.length_c   1.000
_cell.angle_alpha   90.00
_cell.angle_beta   90.00
_cell.angle_gamma   90.00
#
_symmetry.space_group_name_H-M   'P 1'
#
loop_
_entity.id
_entity.type
_entity.pdbx_description
1 polymer ?
#
loop_
_entity_poly.entity_id
_entity_poly.type
_entity_poly.pdbx_seq_one_letter_code
_entity_poly.pdbx_strand_id
1 'polypeptide(L)'
;MAKRYGVNYYTVQESNNLQLGQAGFKELTAAGNTGDGNFVAFYVTGKDASDDCTIEATTHTGDDMTACKFTSRSLVYGPFKKITMSSPTDADVHVLCYYG
;
A
#
# COMPACT_ATOMS: atom_id res chain seq x y z
N MET A 1 8.55 15.42 15.69
CA MET A 1 8.95 15.47 15.30
C MET A 1 9.24 15.56 14.98
N ALA A 2 9.55 15.85 15.13
CA ALA A 2 9.97 15.82 14.77
C ALA A 2 10.59 16.24 14.69
N LYS A 3 10.80 16.57 15.01
CA LYS A 3 11.51 16.79 15.05
C LYS A 3 12.16 16.83 15.25
N ARG A 4 12.19 16.78 15.38
CA ARG A 4 12.88 16.58 15.73
C ARG A 4 13.68 16.79 16.06
N TYR A 5 14.22 16.67 16.37
CA TYR A 5 14.97 16.60 16.67
C TYR A 5 15.78 16.65 16.56
N GLY A 6 16.38 15.69 17.98
CA GLY A 6 17.39 15.92 17.02
C GLY A 6 16.81 16.90 16.04
N VAL A 7 17.52 17.52 15.43
CA VAL A 7 16.90 18.51 14.63
C VAL A 7 16.66 18.12 13.19
N ASN A 8 16.32 16.89 13.01
CA ASN A 8 15.92 16.46 11.69
C ASN A 8 14.46 16.79 11.48
N TYR A 9 14.22 17.59 10.47
CA TYR A 9 12.89 18.00 10.14
C TYR A 9 12.51 17.31 8.84
N TYR A 10 11.45 16.53 8.90
CA TYR A 10 10.94 15.82 7.74
C TYR A 10 9.66 16.48 7.27
N THR A 11 9.43 16.49 5.97
CA THR A 11 8.11 16.82 5.44
C THR A 11 7.11 15.77 5.94
N VAL A 12 5.83 16.08 5.88
CA VAL A 12 4.80 15.12 6.29
C VAL A 12 4.93 13.83 5.48
N GLN A 13 5.21 13.95 4.19
CA GLN A 13 5.36 12.78 3.32
C GLN A 13 6.58 11.95 3.69
N GLU A 14 7.70 12.61 3.97
CA GLU A 14 8.92 11.90 4.38
C GLU A 14 8.72 11.17 5.70
N SER A 15 8.06 11.82 6.65
CA SER A 15 7.72 11.21 7.93
C SER A 15 6.87 9.97 7.76
N ASN A 16 5.85 10.06 6.91
CA ASN A 16 4.96 8.93 6.63
C ASN A 16 5.72 7.77 6.00
N ASN A 17 6.61 8.06 5.07
CA ASN A 17 7.41 7.04 4.40
C ASN A 17 8.32 6.32 5.38
N LEU A 18 8.93 7.07 6.30
CA LEU A 18 9.77 6.47 7.34
C LEU A 18 8.96 5.56 8.26
N GLN A 19 7.78 6.01 8.66
CA GLN A 19 6.91 5.21 9.51
C GLN A 19 6.46 3.93 8.82
N LEU A 20 6.10 4.02 7.54
CA LEU A 20 5.69 2.85 6.76
C LEU A 20 6.83 1.84 6.66
N GLY A 21 8.07 2.32 6.51
CA GLY A 21 9.22 1.43 6.40
C GLY A 21 9.55 0.69 7.68
N GLN A 22 9.18 1.21 8.82
CA GLN A 22 9.56 0.65 10.11
C GLN A 22 8.84 -0.62 10.49
N ALA A 23 7.57 -0.74 10.14
CA ALA A 23 6.78 -1.92 10.48
C ALA A 23 6.92 -3.03 9.44
N GLY A 24 7.60 -2.76 8.34
CA GLY A 24 7.76 -3.71 7.26
C GLY A 24 6.56 -3.73 6.33
N PHE A 25 6.60 -4.65 5.39
CA PHE A 25 5.51 -4.76 4.42
C PHE A 25 5.39 -6.20 3.92
N LYS A 26 4.24 -6.50 3.32
CA LYS A 26 4.02 -7.73 2.59
C LYS A 26 3.87 -7.38 1.11
N GLU A 27 4.57 -8.12 0.25
CA GLU A 27 4.54 -7.85 -1.18
C GLU A 27 3.65 -8.88 -1.89
N LEU A 28 2.72 -8.39 -2.70
CA LEU A 28 1.93 -9.23 -3.60
C LEU A 28 2.57 -9.16 -4.97
N THR A 29 3.18 -10.24 -5.41
CA THR A 29 3.89 -10.30 -6.69
C THR A 29 3.03 -10.87 -7.81
N ALA A 30 1.86 -11.40 -7.47
CA ALA A 30 0.90 -11.95 -8.42
C ALA A 30 -0.50 -11.82 -7.81
N ALA A 31 -1.52 -12.15 -8.58
CA ALA A 31 -2.89 -12.13 -8.08
C ALA A 31 -3.01 -12.98 -6.80
N GLY A 32 -3.64 -12.42 -5.79
CA GLY A 32 -3.78 -13.06 -4.49
C GLY A 32 -4.03 -12.02 -3.41
N ASN A 33 -3.97 -12.45 -2.16
CA ASN A 33 -4.24 -11.56 -1.04
C ASN A 33 -3.18 -11.69 0.05
N THR A 34 -3.21 -10.72 0.99
CA THR A 34 -2.27 -10.66 2.09
C THR A 34 -2.60 -11.61 3.24
N GLY A 35 -3.85 -12.12 3.29
CA GLY A 35 -4.36 -12.67 4.53
C GLY A 35 -4.72 -11.54 5.49
N ASP A 36 -5.30 -11.89 6.62
CA ASP A 36 -5.72 -10.93 7.63
C ASP A 36 -4.51 -10.36 8.36
N GLY A 37 -4.55 -9.06 8.65
CA GLY A 37 -3.49 -8.38 9.35
C GLY A 37 -3.90 -6.95 9.65
N ASN A 38 -2.91 -6.11 9.91
CA ASN A 38 -3.11 -4.70 10.17
C ASN A 38 -2.24 -3.91 9.22
N PHE A 39 -2.84 -3.42 8.16
CA PHE A 39 -2.14 -2.68 7.10
C PHE A 39 -2.61 -1.24 7.11
N VAL A 40 -1.69 -0.31 6.92
CA VAL A 40 -1.99 1.12 6.94
C VAL A 40 -1.95 1.75 5.55
N ALA A 41 -1.38 1.05 4.57
CA ALA A 41 -1.28 1.58 3.22
C ALA A 41 -0.94 0.47 2.24
N PHE A 42 -1.24 0.71 0.97
CA PHE A 42 -0.66 -0.12 -0.10
C PHE A 42 -0.14 0.78 -1.21
N TYR A 43 0.86 0.28 -1.91
CA TYR A 43 1.49 1.00 -3.02
C TYR A 43 1.58 0.07 -4.23
N VAL A 44 1.05 0.51 -5.34
CA VAL A 44 1.06 -0.26 -6.58
C VAL A 44 2.29 0.13 -7.39
N THR A 45 3.09 -0.85 -7.76
CA THR A 45 4.26 -0.65 -8.60
C THR A 45 4.07 -1.33 -9.94
N GLY A 46 4.79 -0.89 -10.94
CA GLY A 46 4.76 -1.49 -12.27
C GLY A 46 5.91 -0.99 -13.10
N LYS A 47 6.14 -1.63 -14.22
CA LYS A 47 7.22 -1.25 -15.13
C LYS A 47 6.89 0.04 -15.86
N ASP A 48 5.65 0.15 -16.32
CA ASP A 48 5.17 1.31 -17.07
C ASP A 48 4.09 2.03 -16.29
N ALA A 49 3.96 3.34 -16.54
CA ALA A 49 2.92 4.14 -15.88
C ALA A 49 1.51 3.69 -16.25
N SER A 50 1.36 3.00 -17.38
CA SER A 50 0.05 2.50 -17.83
C SER A 50 -0.32 1.15 -17.23
N ASP A 51 0.61 0.50 -16.52
CA ASP A 51 0.30 -0.76 -15.85
C ASP A 51 -0.69 -0.52 -14.72
N ASP A 52 -1.60 -1.46 -14.55
CA ASP A 52 -2.59 -1.35 -13.48
C ASP A 52 -2.96 -2.72 -12.94
N CYS A 53 -3.71 -2.71 -11.87
CA CYS A 53 -4.31 -3.91 -11.29
C CYS A 53 -5.59 -3.52 -10.58
N THR A 54 -6.38 -4.52 -10.23
CA THR A 54 -7.61 -4.31 -9.46
C THR A 54 -7.33 -4.63 -7.99
N ILE A 55 -7.70 -3.74 -7.09
CA ILE A 55 -7.51 -3.90 -5.66
C ILE A 55 -8.86 -3.97 -4.96
N GLU A 56 -8.97 -4.93 -4.08
CA GLU A 56 -10.09 -5.09 -3.16
C GLU A 56 -9.53 -5.12 -1.76
N ALA A 57 -10.19 -4.50 -0.81
CA ALA A 57 -9.68 -4.48 0.56
C ALA A 57 -10.80 -4.57 1.56
N THR A 58 -10.57 -5.34 2.62
CA THR A 58 -11.42 -5.36 3.80
C THR A 58 -10.83 -4.40 4.82
N THR A 59 -11.65 -3.59 5.46
CA THR A 59 -11.17 -2.61 6.43
C THR A 59 -11.56 -2.99 7.84
N HIS A 60 -10.81 -2.46 8.82
CA HIS A 60 -11.15 -2.64 10.23
C HIS A 60 -12.30 -1.73 10.65
N THR A 61 -12.42 -0.56 10.03
CA THR A 61 -13.47 0.41 10.31
C THR A 61 -13.93 1.05 9.01
N GLY A 62 -15.21 1.35 8.93
CA GLY A 62 -15.76 1.98 7.73
C GLY A 62 -16.14 0.95 6.68
N ASP A 63 -16.29 1.41 5.47
CA ASP A 63 -16.70 0.56 4.34
C ASP A 63 -15.51 -0.21 3.80
N ASP A 64 -15.78 -1.40 3.29
CA ASP A 64 -14.77 -2.16 2.56
C ASP A 64 -14.61 -1.56 1.17
N MET A 65 -13.39 -1.65 0.65
CA MET A 65 -13.10 -1.22 -0.71
C MET A 65 -13.49 -2.35 -1.67
N THR A 66 -14.44 -2.05 -2.56
CA THR A 66 -14.79 -2.99 -3.63
C THR A 66 -13.72 -2.91 -4.73
N ALA A 67 -13.82 -3.81 -5.71
CA ALA A 67 -12.82 -3.90 -6.77
C ALA A 67 -12.64 -2.56 -7.48
N CYS A 68 -11.49 -1.95 -7.30
CA CYS A 68 -11.12 -0.67 -7.91
C CYS A 68 -9.81 -0.83 -8.66
N LYS A 69 -9.71 -0.15 -9.80
CA LYS A 69 -8.51 -0.22 -10.61
C LYS A 69 -7.53 0.88 -10.22
N PHE A 70 -6.28 0.50 -9.99
CA PHE A 70 -5.21 1.45 -9.63
C PHE A 70 -4.05 1.28 -10.60
N THR A 71 -3.55 2.40 -11.10
CA THR A 71 -2.36 2.41 -11.94
C THR A 71 -1.11 2.34 -11.09
N SER A 72 0.03 2.02 -11.73
CA SER A 72 1.31 1.99 -11.02
C SER A 72 1.60 3.36 -10.39
N ARG A 73 2.33 3.33 -9.28
CA ARG A 73 2.70 4.51 -8.47
C ARG A 73 1.51 5.10 -7.71
N SER A 74 0.50 4.30 -7.44
CA SER A 74 -0.63 4.71 -6.59
C SER A 74 -0.35 4.29 -5.16
N LEU A 75 -0.47 5.23 -4.22
CA LEU A 75 -0.32 4.97 -2.79
C LEU A 75 -1.63 5.33 -2.10
N VAL A 76 -2.20 4.38 -1.39
CA VAL A 76 -3.50 4.54 -0.73
C VAL A 76 -3.36 4.19 0.74
N TYR A 77 -3.81 5.08 1.61
CA TYR A 77 -3.82 4.88 3.06
C TYR A 77 -5.19 4.43 3.54
N GLY A 78 -5.21 3.60 4.55
CA GLY A 78 -6.47 3.20 5.18
C GLY A 78 -6.25 2.11 6.21
N PRO A 79 -7.27 1.84 7.06
CA PRO A 79 -7.18 0.81 8.09
C PRO A 79 -7.51 -0.57 7.51
N PHE A 80 -6.64 -1.07 6.66
CA PHE A 80 -6.90 -2.30 5.93
C PHE A 80 -6.65 -3.54 6.78
N LYS A 81 -7.58 -4.48 6.72
CA LYS A 81 -7.46 -5.79 7.35
C LYS A 81 -6.88 -6.81 6.38
N LYS A 82 -7.29 -6.75 5.12
CA LYS A 82 -6.82 -7.65 4.07
C LYS A 82 -6.85 -6.91 2.74
N ILE A 83 -5.82 -7.09 1.94
CA ILE A 83 -5.70 -6.44 0.64
C ILE A 83 -5.55 -7.54 -0.41
N THR A 84 -6.37 -7.47 -1.46
CA THR A 84 -6.39 -8.45 -2.54
C THR A 84 -6.07 -7.76 -3.85
N MET A 85 -5.12 -8.31 -4.59
CA MET A 85 -4.78 -7.86 -5.95
C MET A 85 -5.29 -8.86 -6.95
N SER A 86 -5.90 -8.37 -8.04
CA SER A 86 -6.34 -9.21 -9.15
C SER A 86 -6.11 -8.50 -10.47
N SER A 87 -6.10 -9.27 -11.54
CA SER A 87 -6.02 -8.76 -12.92
C SER A 87 -4.88 -7.76 -13.15
N PRO A 88 -3.64 -8.07 -12.73
CA PRO A 88 -2.51 -7.21 -13.08
C PRO A 88 -2.30 -7.26 -14.59
N THR A 89 -1.99 -6.11 -15.20
CA THR A 89 -1.79 -6.04 -16.65
C THR A 89 -0.44 -6.60 -17.08
N ASP A 90 0.48 -6.74 -16.14
CA ASP A 90 1.84 -7.24 -16.43
C ASP A 90 2.35 -7.98 -15.20
N ALA A 91 3.29 -8.91 -15.40
CA ALA A 91 3.93 -9.65 -14.32
C ALA A 91 4.76 -8.73 -13.41
N ASP A 92 5.13 -7.54 -13.90
CA ASP A 92 5.90 -6.57 -13.11
C ASP A 92 5.02 -5.75 -12.17
N VAL A 93 3.70 -5.91 -12.20
CA VAL A 93 2.80 -5.19 -11.30
C VAL A 93 2.81 -5.88 -9.94
N HIS A 94 3.31 -5.18 -8.94
CA HIS A 94 3.36 -5.67 -7.56
C HIS A 94 2.63 -4.71 -6.66
N VAL A 95 2.16 -5.19 -5.53
CA VAL A 95 1.51 -4.36 -4.52
C VAL A 95 2.27 -4.53 -3.21
N LEU A 96 2.76 -3.42 -2.68
CA LEU A 96 3.44 -3.38 -1.38
C LEU A 96 2.41 -2.98 -0.33
N CYS A 97 2.15 -3.87 0.62
CA CYS A 97 1.15 -3.65 1.66
C CYS A 97 1.89 -3.42 2.97
N TYR A 98 1.82 -2.21 3.49
CA TYR A 98 2.61 -1.79 4.64
C TYR A 98 1.88 -2.10 5.94
N TYR A 99 2.57 -2.78 6.86
CA TYR A 99 2.03 -3.05 8.18
C TYR A 99 1.98 -1.79 9.03
N GLY A 100 0.98 -1.72 9.88
CA GLY A 100 0.82 -0.62 10.82
C GLY A 100 1.32 -0.94 12.21
#